data_9ee1758f22e2644d9f07b1abc3ef950e
#
_entry.id   9ee1758f22e2644d9f07b1abc3ef950e
#
_cell.length_a   1.000
_cell.length_b   1.000
_cell.length_c   1.000
_cell.angle_alpha   90.00
_cell.angle_beta   90.00
_cell.angle_gamma   90.00
#
_symmetry.space_group_name_H-M   'P 1'
#
loop_
_entity.id
_entity.type
_entity.pdbx_description
1 polymer ?
#
loop_
_entity_poly.entity_id
_entity_poly.type
_entity_poly.pdbx_seq_one_letter_code
_entity_poly.pdbx_strand_id
1 'polypeptide(L)'
;MSKKIYLSPSNQDGNMYAYGNTNEMEQCNRIADATKKALERCGFSVKKAPKGQAMKATINESNAWRPDLHMCIHTNAGGGAGTMCMVYSAASENMKYAKPIYEAVQAVTPGKTDYGVKVQPQWAELNSTNAIAVYTEVDFHDNKAIAKWLIENPSTVGEAFAKGVCKAFGVTYKAPNTGSSTGTSTGKVIYRVQAGAFSDKKNAENYLKKLQSAGFKDAYIVKADK
;
A
#
# COMPACT_ATOMS: atom_id res chain seq x y z
N MET A 1 16.78 16.53 -8.26
CA MET A 1 15.30 16.50 -8.46
C MET A 1 14.74 15.27 -7.76
N SER A 2 13.54 15.36 -7.20
CA SER A 2 12.85 14.23 -6.60
C SER A 2 12.50 13.18 -7.67
N LYS A 3 12.67 11.89 -7.36
CA LYS A 3 12.25 10.80 -8.23
C LYS A 3 10.73 10.73 -8.30
N LYS A 4 10.19 10.43 -9.48
CA LYS A 4 8.76 10.45 -9.80
C LYS A 4 8.21 9.03 -9.90
N ILE A 5 7.18 8.73 -9.14
CA ILE A 5 6.51 7.42 -9.12
C ILE A 5 5.05 7.61 -9.55
N TYR A 6 4.64 6.90 -10.58
CA TYR A 6 3.24 6.85 -11.00
C TYR A 6 2.58 5.58 -10.44
N LEU A 7 1.46 5.71 -9.76
CA LEU A 7 0.68 4.60 -9.21
C LEU A 7 -0.56 4.36 -10.07
N SER A 8 -0.68 3.15 -10.60
CA SER A 8 -1.79 2.65 -11.39
C SER A 8 -2.51 1.54 -10.61
N PRO A 9 -3.43 1.88 -9.70
CA PRO A 9 -4.24 0.86 -9.04
C PRO A 9 -5.26 0.27 -10.00
N SER A 10 -5.62 -1.01 -9.79
CA SER A 10 -6.63 -1.72 -10.56
C SER A 10 -7.91 -0.90 -10.75
N ASN A 11 -8.48 -0.98 -11.94
CA ASN A 11 -9.80 -0.43 -12.28
C ASN A 11 -10.86 -1.54 -12.45
N GLN A 12 -10.57 -2.76 -12.02
CA GLN A 12 -11.44 -3.93 -12.17
C GLN A 12 -12.49 -3.97 -11.05
N ASP A 13 -13.63 -3.39 -11.31
CA ASP A 13 -14.77 -3.32 -10.35
C ASP A 13 -15.61 -4.60 -10.31
N GLY A 14 -15.54 -5.44 -11.35
CA GLY A 14 -16.20 -6.75 -11.42
C GLY A 14 -15.49 -7.86 -10.63
N ASN A 15 -14.23 -7.69 -10.25
CA ASN A 15 -13.44 -8.68 -9.52
C ASN A 15 -13.75 -8.60 -8.01
N MET A 16 -14.76 -9.36 -7.59
CA MET A 16 -15.24 -9.35 -6.20
C MET A 16 -14.30 -10.12 -5.26
N TYR A 17 -14.02 -9.54 -4.11
CA TYR A 17 -13.30 -10.21 -3.03
C TYR A 17 -14.17 -11.30 -2.38
N ALA A 18 -13.55 -12.42 -1.98
CA ALA A 18 -14.24 -13.50 -1.26
C ALA A 18 -14.68 -13.10 0.17
N TYR A 19 -14.44 -11.85 0.58
CA TYR A 19 -14.83 -11.30 1.89
C TYR A 19 -15.14 -9.80 1.76
N GLY A 20 -16.07 -9.28 2.57
CA GLY A 20 -16.26 -7.85 2.82
C GLY A 20 -17.13 -7.11 1.80
N ASN A 21 -17.81 -7.80 0.86
CA ASN A 21 -18.65 -7.20 -0.17
C ASN A 21 -17.99 -5.98 -0.86
N THR A 22 -16.77 -6.19 -1.32
CA THR A 22 -15.91 -5.20 -1.98
C THR A 22 -15.21 -5.84 -3.18
N ASN A 23 -14.52 -5.05 -3.98
CA ASN A 23 -13.88 -5.50 -5.20
C ASN A 23 -12.40 -5.07 -5.27
N GLU A 24 -11.72 -5.54 -6.31
CA GLU A 24 -10.30 -5.28 -6.53
C GLU A 24 -10.01 -3.79 -6.70
N MET A 25 -10.81 -3.07 -7.50
CA MET A 25 -10.65 -1.64 -7.71
C MET A 25 -10.65 -0.86 -6.39
N GLU A 26 -11.62 -1.13 -5.51
CA GLU A 26 -11.72 -0.45 -4.22
C GLU A 26 -10.49 -0.70 -3.34
N GLN A 27 -10.08 -1.96 -3.21
CA GLN A 27 -9.00 -2.31 -2.30
C GLN A 27 -7.62 -1.91 -2.84
N CYS A 28 -7.38 -2.06 -4.15
CA CYS A 28 -6.14 -1.58 -4.77
C CYS A 28 -5.99 -0.07 -4.70
N ASN A 29 -7.10 0.70 -4.78
CA ASN A 29 -7.05 2.14 -4.56
C ASN A 29 -6.70 2.51 -3.12
N ARG A 30 -7.20 1.78 -2.10
CA ARG A 30 -6.80 1.99 -0.69
C ARG A 30 -5.32 1.68 -0.47
N ILE A 31 -4.82 0.61 -1.08
CA ILE A 31 -3.38 0.26 -1.04
C ILE A 31 -2.56 1.37 -1.72
N ALA A 32 -2.99 1.84 -2.90
CA ALA A 32 -2.30 2.91 -3.62
C ALA A 32 -2.28 4.24 -2.84
N ASP A 33 -3.36 4.59 -2.13
CA ASP A 33 -3.39 5.79 -1.27
C ASP A 33 -2.40 5.67 -0.10
N ALA A 34 -2.29 4.50 0.51
CA ALA A 34 -1.30 4.23 1.55
C ALA A 34 0.13 4.27 0.98
N THR A 35 0.35 3.66 -0.19
CA THR A 35 1.64 3.67 -0.91
C THR A 35 2.06 5.10 -1.24
N LYS A 36 1.14 5.93 -1.75
CA LYS A 36 1.40 7.34 -2.06
C LYS A 36 1.91 8.09 -0.83
N LYS A 37 1.19 8.01 0.29
CA LYS A 37 1.57 8.67 1.55
C LYS A 37 2.96 8.23 2.02
N ALA A 38 3.26 6.94 1.95
CA ALA A 38 4.53 6.38 2.37
C ALA A 38 5.71 6.84 1.47
N LEU A 39 5.51 6.86 0.15
CA LEU A 39 6.50 7.32 -0.81
C LEU A 39 6.76 8.83 -0.71
N GLU A 40 5.71 9.65 -0.57
CA GLU A 40 5.84 11.10 -0.38
C GLU A 40 6.63 11.42 0.91
N ARG A 41 6.38 10.70 1.99
CA ARG A 41 7.15 10.78 3.24
C ARG A 41 8.63 10.45 3.03
N CYS A 42 8.95 9.54 2.10
CA CYS A 42 10.32 9.20 1.72
C CYS A 42 10.96 10.19 0.72
N GLY A 43 10.22 11.22 0.28
CA GLY A 43 10.73 12.29 -0.59
C GLY A 43 10.52 12.06 -2.09
N PHE A 44 9.71 11.07 -2.48
CA PHE A 44 9.30 10.89 -3.87
C PHE A 44 8.21 11.88 -4.27
N SER A 45 8.18 12.26 -5.56
CA SER A 45 7.02 12.91 -6.17
C SER A 45 6.08 11.82 -6.69
N VAL A 46 4.83 11.79 -6.22
CA VAL A 46 3.93 10.68 -6.52
C VAL A 46 2.64 11.18 -7.18
N LYS A 47 2.31 10.60 -8.32
CA LYS A 47 1.00 10.75 -8.97
C LYS A 47 0.28 9.41 -8.96
N LYS A 48 -1.00 9.43 -8.63
CA LYS A 48 -1.88 8.25 -8.66
C LYS A 48 -2.97 8.46 -9.68
N ALA A 49 -3.25 7.45 -10.51
CA ALA A 49 -4.40 7.45 -11.41
C ALA A 49 -5.71 7.68 -10.64
N PRO A 50 -6.66 8.43 -11.18
CA PRO A 50 -8.02 8.52 -10.65
C PRO A 50 -8.65 7.12 -10.55
N LYS A 51 -9.41 6.89 -9.48
CA LYS A 51 -10.11 5.61 -9.29
C LYS A 51 -11.06 5.33 -10.47
N GLY A 52 -10.98 4.12 -11.01
CA GLY A 52 -11.79 3.68 -12.15
C GLY A 52 -11.35 4.24 -13.50
N GLN A 53 -10.22 4.96 -13.58
CA GLN A 53 -9.70 5.45 -14.86
C GLN A 53 -9.40 4.29 -15.79
N ALA A 54 -9.82 4.40 -17.06
CA ALA A 54 -9.54 3.41 -18.09
C ALA A 54 -8.03 3.24 -18.30
N MET A 55 -7.55 2.01 -18.44
CA MET A 55 -6.13 1.65 -18.58
C MET A 55 -5.41 2.49 -19.65
N LYS A 56 -6.01 2.69 -20.84
CA LYS A 56 -5.41 3.51 -21.90
C LYS A 56 -5.20 4.96 -21.47
N ALA A 57 -6.14 5.54 -20.73
CA ALA A 57 -6.02 6.91 -20.21
C ALA A 57 -4.93 6.98 -19.13
N THR A 58 -4.83 5.98 -18.27
CA THR A 58 -3.78 5.83 -17.25
C THR A 58 -2.39 5.75 -17.87
N ILE A 59 -2.20 4.93 -18.90
CA ILE A 59 -0.94 4.84 -19.66
C ILE A 59 -0.56 6.19 -20.27
N ASN A 60 -1.51 6.85 -20.95
CA ASN A 60 -1.28 8.16 -21.58
C ASN A 60 -0.91 9.23 -20.53
N GLU A 61 -1.59 9.26 -19.40
CA GLU A 61 -1.31 10.19 -18.32
C GLU A 61 0.06 9.94 -17.70
N SER A 62 0.43 8.68 -17.47
CA SER A 62 1.76 8.29 -17.01
C SER A 62 2.84 8.75 -17.99
N ASN A 63 2.67 8.44 -19.28
CA ASN A 63 3.64 8.81 -20.33
C ASN A 63 3.80 10.33 -20.44
N ALA A 64 2.72 11.10 -20.35
CA ALA A 64 2.77 12.55 -20.35
C ALA A 64 3.49 13.12 -19.12
N TRP A 65 3.29 12.50 -17.94
CA TRP A 65 3.92 12.94 -16.69
C TRP A 65 5.39 12.52 -16.57
N ARG A 66 5.84 11.51 -17.34
CA ARG A 66 7.22 11.01 -17.40
C ARG A 66 7.75 10.61 -16.02
N PRO A 67 7.22 9.56 -15.37
CA PRO A 67 7.76 9.05 -14.12
C PRO A 67 9.08 8.30 -14.33
N ASP A 68 9.85 8.14 -13.24
CA ASP A 68 11.02 7.24 -13.21
C ASP A 68 10.57 5.78 -13.06
N LEU A 69 9.40 5.54 -12.47
CA LEU A 69 8.79 4.19 -12.31
C LEU A 69 7.27 4.28 -12.40
N HIS A 70 6.66 3.36 -13.17
CA HIS A 70 5.23 3.12 -13.23
C HIS A 70 4.91 1.85 -12.44
N MET A 71 4.01 1.93 -11.46
CA MET A 71 3.64 0.82 -10.59
C MET A 71 2.16 0.47 -10.75
N CYS A 72 1.87 -0.71 -11.26
CA CYS A 72 0.53 -1.26 -11.26
C CYS A 72 0.31 -2.04 -9.95
N ILE A 73 -0.82 -1.79 -9.30
CA ILE A 73 -1.19 -2.39 -8.02
C ILE A 73 -2.49 -3.15 -8.22
N HIS A 74 -2.41 -4.47 -8.17
CA HIS A 74 -3.49 -5.41 -8.38
C HIS A 74 -3.55 -6.48 -7.29
N THR A 75 -4.61 -7.27 -7.28
CA THR A 75 -4.72 -8.49 -6.48
C THR A 75 -5.26 -9.62 -7.35
N ASN A 76 -4.69 -10.79 -7.19
CA ASN A 76 -4.89 -11.96 -8.04
C ASN A 76 -6.15 -12.77 -7.66
N ALA A 77 -6.54 -13.67 -8.56
CA ALA A 77 -7.54 -14.71 -8.36
C ALA A 77 -7.08 -16.00 -9.06
N GLY A 78 -7.68 -17.14 -8.72
CA GLY A 78 -7.38 -18.45 -9.32
C GLY A 78 -6.90 -19.48 -8.30
N GLY A 79 -7.23 -19.30 -7.01
CA GLY A 79 -6.99 -20.30 -5.96
C GLY A 79 -5.56 -20.37 -5.43
N GLY A 80 -4.72 -19.37 -5.72
CA GLY A 80 -3.35 -19.29 -5.22
C GLY A 80 -3.24 -18.60 -3.87
N ALA A 81 -1.98 -18.39 -3.42
CA ALA A 81 -1.64 -17.63 -2.22
C ALA A 81 -0.18 -17.16 -2.28
N GLY A 82 0.05 -15.87 -2.44
CA GLY A 82 1.38 -15.25 -2.52
C GLY A 82 1.45 -14.08 -3.49
N THR A 83 2.49 -13.29 -3.36
CA THR A 83 2.76 -12.13 -4.22
C THR A 83 3.38 -12.57 -5.55
N MET A 84 3.05 -11.87 -6.62
CA MET A 84 3.71 -12.01 -7.92
C MET A 84 4.01 -10.64 -8.50
N CYS A 85 5.19 -10.43 -9.05
CA CYS A 85 5.48 -9.25 -9.86
C CYS A 85 5.68 -9.62 -11.33
N MET A 86 5.25 -8.73 -12.23
CA MET A 86 5.46 -8.88 -13.66
C MET A 86 6.20 -7.66 -14.21
N VAL A 87 7.05 -7.92 -15.19
CA VAL A 87 7.84 -6.93 -15.91
C VAL A 87 7.81 -7.17 -17.40
N TYR A 88 8.13 -6.14 -18.19
CA TYR A 88 8.21 -6.28 -19.66
C TYR A 88 9.31 -7.26 -20.09
N SER A 89 10.47 -7.24 -19.46
CA SER A 89 11.59 -8.12 -19.83
C SER A 89 12.47 -8.47 -18.61
N ALA A 90 13.28 -9.52 -18.76
CA ALA A 90 14.24 -9.95 -17.75
C ALA A 90 15.50 -9.06 -17.68
N ALA A 91 15.55 -7.94 -18.40
CA ALA A 91 16.68 -7.01 -18.36
C ALA A 91 16.96 -6.55 -16.93
N SER A 92 18.25 -6.36 -16.62
CA SER A 92 18.72 -5.98 -15.28
C SER A 92 18.03 -4.71 -14.76
N GLU A 93 17.73 -3.78 -15.66
CA GLU A 93 17.06 -2.52 -15.32
C GLU A 93 15.61 -2.74 -14.82
N ASN A 94 14.84 -3.65 -15.42
CA ASN A 94 13.51 -4.02 -14.93
C ASN A 94 13.59 -4.76 -13.59
N MET A 95 14.52 -5.72 -13.49
CA MET A 95 14.70 -6.53 -12.29
C MET A 95 15.20 -5.73 -11.09
N LYS A 96 15.95 -4.65 -11.32
CA LYS A 96 16.41 -3.71 -10.29
C LYS A 96 15.25 -3.12 -9.47
N TYR A 97 14.11 -2.83 -10.13
CA TYR A 97 12.92 -2.31 -9.45
C TYR A 97 12.00 -3.42 -8.97
N ALA A 98 11.76 -4.44 -9.79
CA ALA A 98 10.77 -5.47 -9.48
C ALA A 98 11.17 -6.37 -8.31
N LYS A 99 12.43 -6.81 -8.22
CA LYS A 99 12.87 -7.71 -7.13
C LYS A 99 12.70 -7.10 -5.75
N PRO A 100 13.20 -5.89 -5.45
CA PRO A 100 13.01 -5.29 -4.13
C PRO A 100 11.54 -5.04 -3.78
N ILE A 101 10.71 -4.69 -4.78
CA ILE A 101 9.27 -4.49 -4.58
C ILE A 101 8.61 -5.84 -4.24
N TYR A 102 8.88 -6.87 -5.03
CA TYR A 102 8.39 -8.23 -4.79
C TYR A 102 8.74 -8.72 -3.39
N GLU A 103 10.04 -8.69 -3.03
CA GLU A 103 10.55 -9.14 -1.73
C GLU A 103 9.86 -8.43 -0.56
N ALA A 104 9.69 -7.10 -0.67
CA ALA A 104 9.10 -6.32 0.40
C ALA A 104 7.60 -6.60 0.57
N VAL A 105 6.85 -6.78 -0.52
CA VAL A 105 5.40 -7.07 -0.48
C VAL A 105 5.17 -8.51 -0.03
N GLN A 106 5.87 -9.49 -0.62
CA GLN A 106 5.79 -10.91 -0.24
C GLN A 106 6.09 -11.15 1.25
N ALA A 107 7.00 -10.36 1.83
CA ALA A 107 7.35 -10.50 3.25
C ALA A 107 6.18 -10.21 4.20
N VAL A 108 5.23 -9.36 3.80
CA VAL A 108 4.11 -8.93 4.66
C VAL A 108 2.80 -9.63 4.34
N THR A 109 2.60 -10.13 3.12
CA THR A 109 1.35 -10.80 2.70
C THR A 109 1.19 -12.17 3.35
N PRO A 110 -0.05 -12.62 3.62
CA PRO A 110 -0.29 -13.94 4.23
C PRO A 110 0.08 -15.11 3.33
N GLY A 111 -0.15 -15.01 2.02
CA GLY A 111 0.21 -16.03 1.06
C GLY A 111 1.72 -16.21 0.95
N LYS A 112 2.23 -17.47 0.96
CA LYS A 112 3.66 -17.77 1.04
C LYS A 112 4.23 -18.49 -0.17
N THR A 113 3.44 -18.73 -1.21
CA THR A 113 3.96 -19.27 -2.46
C THR A 113 4.91 -18.27 -3.10
N ASP A 114 6.12 -18.69 -3.41
CA ASP A 114 7.12 -17.88 -4.11
C ASP A 114 6.85 -17.90 -5.61
N TYR A 115 6.08 -16.94 -6.09
CA TYR A 115 5.85 -16.78 -7.53
C TYR A 115 6.97 -15.97 -8.21
N GLY A 116 7.71 -15.16 -7.45
CA GLY A 116 8.82 -14.37 -7.96
C GLY A 116 8.40 -13.26 -8.93
N VAL A 117 9.36 -12.89 -9.78
CA VAL A 117 9.17 -11.92 -10.86
C VAL A 117 9.06 -12.64 -12.19
N LYS A 118 7.97 -12.41 -12.94
CA LYS A 118 7.68 -13.02 -14.25
C LYS A 118 7.84 -11.99 -15.38
N VAL A 119 8.10 -12.48 -16.58
CA VAL A 119 8.15 -11.67 -17.81
C VAL A 119 6.81 -11.77 -18.53
N GLN A 120 6.15 -10.62 -18.76
CA GLN A 120 4.83 -10.51 -19.41
C GLN A 120 4.82 -9.38 -20.45
N PRO A 121 5.54 -9.52 -21.56
CA PRO A 121 5.71 -8.44 -22.53
C PRO A 121 4.43 -8.06 -23.28
N GLN A 122 3.41 -8.91 -23.25
CA GLN A 122 2.12 -8.67 -23.93
C GLN A 122 1.16 -7.79 -23.11
N TRP A 123 1.43 -7.52 -21.83
CA TRP A 123 0.54 -6.70 -21.00
C TRP A 123 0.71 -5.22 -21.31
N ALA A 124 -0.40 -4.53 -21.61
CA ALA A 124 -0.38 -3.16 -22.12
C ALA A 124 0.32 -2.17 -21.18
N GLU A 125 0.10 -2.25 -19.86
CA GLU A 125 0.76 -1.35 -18.92
C GLU A 125 2.28 -1.60 -18.81
N LEU A 126 2.76 -2.79 -19.18
CA LEU A 126 4.18 -3.11 -19.20
C LEU A 126 4.87 -2.71 -20.52
N ASN A 127 4.15 -2.80 -21.66
CA ASN A 127 4.73 -2.57 -22.97
C ASN A 127 4.44 -1.17 -23.56
N SER A 128 3.42 -0.50 -23.09
CA SER A 128 2.98 0.79 -23.63
C SER A 128 3.29 1.99 -22.73
N THR A 129 3.88 1.77 -21.55
CA THR A 129 4.45 2.82 -20.73
C THR A 129 5.89 3.13 -21.14
N ASN A 130 6.26 4.41 -21.20
CA ASN A 130 7.61 4.84 -21.51
C ASN A 130 8.60 4.65 -20.35
N ALA A 131 8.07 4.65 -19.12
CA ALA A 131 8.84 4.36 -17.91
C ALA A 131 9.00 2.84 -17.72
N ILE A 132 9.99 2.42 -16.93
CA ILE A 132 10.00 1.05 -16.42
C ILE A 132 8.71 0.83 -15.63
N ALA A 133 8.00 -0.26 -15.97
CA ALA A 133 6.77 -0.63 -15.31
C ALA A 133 6.96 -1.92 -14.49
N VAL A 134 6.43 -1.91 -13.27
CA VAL A 134 6.31 -3.08 -12.40
C VAL A 134 4.85 -3.30 -12.06
N TYR A 135 4.32 -4.43 -12.47
CA TYR A 135 2.96 -4.84 -12.17
C TYR A 135 2.99 -5.84 -11.00
N THR A 136 2.25 -5.57 -9.95
CA THR A 136 2.27 -6.39 -8.74
C THR A 136 0.87 -6.91 -8.43
N GLU A 137 0.75 -8.23 -8.39
CA GLU A 137 -0.34 -8.95 -7.76
C GLU A 137 0.02 -9.16 -6.29
N VAL A 138 -0.61 -8.40 -5.40
CA VAL A 138 -0.24 -8.35 -3.98
C VAL A 138 -0.45 -9.71 -3.31
N ASP A 139 -1.63 -10.31 -3.49
CA ASP A 139 -2.00 -11.66 -3.05
C ASP A 139 -3.36 -12.02 -3.68
N PHE A 140 -3.95 -13.16 -3.33
CA PHE A 140 -5.14 -13.70 -3.97
C PHE A 140 -6.42 -13.29 -3.22
N HIS A 141 -7.25 -12.45 -3.85
CA HIS A 141 -8.49 -11.93 -3.24
C HIS A 141 -9.68 -12.92 -3.27
N ASP A 142 -9.58 -14.02 -4.01
CA ASP A 142 -10.55 -15.11 -4.02
C ASP A 142 -10.40 -16.09 -2.84
N ASN A 143 -9.32 -15.98 -2.07
CA ASN A 143 -9.17 -16.65 -0.78
C ASN A 143 -9.76 -15.77 0.34
N LYS A 144 -10.75 -16.28 1.05
CA LYS A 144 -11.51 -15.52 2.08
C LYS A 144 -10.61 -14.95 3.19
N ALA A 145 -9.64 -15.71 3.67
CA ALA A 145 -8.74 -15.26 4.73
C ALA A 145 -7.78 -14.16 4.25
N ILE A 146 -7.24 -14.33 3.02
CA ILE A 146 -6.37 -13.35 2.37
C ILE A 146 -7.16 -12.08 2.04
N ALA A 147 -8.37 -12.20 1.47
CA ALA A 147 -9.25 -11.07 1.19
C ALA A 147 -9.53 -10.24 2.44
N LYS A 148 -9.87 -10.91 3.56
CA LYS A 148 -10.05 -10.23 4.84
C LYS A 148 -8.79 -9.48 5.26
N TRP A 149 -7.64 -10.13 5.19
CA TRP A 149 -6.37 -9.52 5.57
C TRP A 149 -6.02 -8.29 4.70
N LEU A 150 -6.22 -8.38 3.37
CA LEU A 150 -5.98 -7.28 2.44
C LEU A 150 -6.85 -6.06 2.76
N ILE A 151 -8.13 -6.27 3.10
CA ILE A 151 -9.06 -5.20 3.50
C ILE A 151 -8.61 -4.51 4.78
N GLU A 152 -8.09 -5.28 5.74
CA GLU A 152 -7.69 -4.78 7.07
C GLU A 152 -6.28 -4.15 7.06
N ASN A 153 -5.43 -4.47 6.06
CA ASN A 153 -4.01 -4.12 6.06
C ASN A 153 -3.50 -3.29 4.86
N PRO A 154 -4.28 -2.33 4.29
CA PRO A 154 -3.81 -1.56 3.14
C PRO A 154 -2.57 -0.71 3.47
N SER A 155 -2.46 -0.22 4.72
CA SER A 155 -1.29 0.54 5.17
C SER A 155 -0.04 -0.33 5.26
N THR A 156 -0.14 -1.57 5.74
CA THR A 156 0.99 -2.52 5.79
C THR A 156 1.54 -2.80 4.40
N VAL A 157 0.65 -3.02 3.42
CA VAL A 157 1.03 -3.24 2.02
C VAL A 157 1.63 -1.98 1.41
N GLY A 158 1.04 -0.81 1.66
CA GLY A 158 1.56 0.47 1.18
C GLY A 158 2.96 0.80 1.70
N GLU A 159 3.23 0.51 2.97
CA GLU A 159 4.57 0.65 3.56
C GLU A 159 5.57 -0.37 2.96
N ALA A 160 5.14 -1.58 2.65
CA ALA A 160 5.97 -2.58 1.98
C ALA A 160 6.36 -2.13 0.57
N PHE A 161 5.41 -1.61 -0.22
CA PHE A 161 5.71 -0.99 -1.51
C PHE A 161 6.75 0.12 -1.38
N ALA A 162 6.56 1.04 -0.42
CA ALA A 162 7.51 2.13 -0.20
C ALA A 162 8.91 1.63 0.19
N LYS A 163 9.03 0.59 1.01
CA LYS A 163 10.32 -0.03 1.35
C LYS A 163 11.00 -0.61 0.11
N GLY A 164 10.26 -1.35 -0.72
CA GLY A 164 10.78 -1.93 -1.97
C GLY A 164 11.27 -0.85 -2.94
N VAL A 165 10.47 0.20 -3.14
CA VAL A 165 10.84 1.34 -4.00
C VAL A 165 12.05 2.08 -3.46
N CYS A 166 12.09 2.39 -2.16
CA CYS A 166 13.25 3.01 -1.53
C CYS A 166 14.52 2.19 -1.75
N LYS A 167 14.47 0.86 -1.56
CA LYS A 167 15.60 -0.05 -1.81
C LYS A 167 16.04 0.02 -3.28
N ALA A 168 15.09 0.00 -4.23
CA ALA A 168 15.37 0.03 -5.67
C ALA A 168 16.06 1.34 -6.12
N PHE A 169 15.68 2.48 -5.52
CA PHE A 169 16.26 3.78 -5.84
C PHE A 169 17.45 4.18 -4.96
N GLY A 170 17.82 3.38 -3.96
CA GLY A 170 18.88 3.73 -3.00
C GLY A 170 18.49 4.89 -2.09
N VAL A 171 17.19 5.08 -1.83
CA VAL A 171 16.66 6.12 -0.94
C VAL A 171 16.42 5.53 0.44
N THR A 172 16.76 6.27 1.50
CA THR A 172 16.47 5.83 2.87
C THR A 172 14.97 5.81 3.11
N TYR A 173 14.44 4.62 3.48
CA TYR A 173 13.05 4.50 3.89
C TYR A 173 12.81 5.25 5.21
N LYS A 174 11.79 6.09 5.24
CA LYS A 174 11.32 6.78 6.44
C LYS A 174 10.06 6.07 6.94
N ALA A 175 10.12 5.52 8.15
CA ALA A 175 8.93 4.93 8.80
C ALA A 175 7.84 6.00 9.06
N PRO A 176 6.55 5.60 9.14
CA PRO A 176 5.53 6.52 9.62
C PRO A 176 5.91 7.03 11.01
N ASN A 177 5.69 8.31 11.26
CA ASN A 177 5.79 8.86 12.62
C ASN A 177 4.65 8.23 13.46
N THR A 178 4.90 7.05 13.99
CA THR A 178 4.18 6.63 15.19
C THR A 178 4.69 7.58 16.27
N GLY A 179 3.89 8.56 16.70
CA GLY A 179 4.30 9.55 17.68
C GLY A 179 5.04 8.91 18.84
N SER A 180 6.35 8.79 18.69
CA SER A 180 7.25 8.27 19.69
C SER A 180 8.01 9.46 20.24
N SER A 181 7.65 9.87 21.43
CA SER A 181 8.58 10.59 22.28
C SER A 181 9.90 9.81 22.32
N THR A 182 10.99 10.44 21.91
CA THR A 182 12.36 9.96 22.06
C THR A 182 12.64 9.67 23.55
N GLY A 183 12.54 8.40 23.89
CA GLY A 183 13.02 7.84 25.14
C GLY A 183 13.60 6.48 24.81
N THR A 184 14.91 6.33 24.95
CA THR A 184 15.64 5.06 24.91
C THR A 184 14.95 4.10 25.88
N SER A 185 14.21 3.11 25.40
CA SER A 185 13.63 2.06 26.24
C SER A 185 13.64 0.73 25.54
N THR A 186 14.31 -0.19 26.16
CA THR A 186 14.28 -1.64 25.99
C THR A 186 12.82 -2.13 25.81
N GLY A 187 12.54 -2.61 24.63
CA GLY A 187 11.48 -3.44 24.11
C GLY A 187 10.28 -3.82 24.97
N LYS A 188 9.39 -2.86 25.30
CA LYS A 188 8.03 -3.21 25.74
C LYS A 188 7.02 -2.71 24.69
N VAL A 189 6.36 -3.63 23.99
CA VAL A 189 5.29 -3.31 23.04
C VAL A 189 4.09 -2.83 23.84
N ILE A 190 3.61 -1.59 23.57
CA ILE A 190 2.41 -1.06 24.18
C ILE A 190 1.29 -1.04 23.14
N TYR A 191 0.18 -1.71 23.42
CA TYR A 191 -1.03 -1.65 22.63
C TYR A 191 -1.96 -0.58 23.21
N ARG A 192 -2.44 0.34 22.37
CA ARG A 192 -3.43 1.35 22.76
C ARG A 192 -4.77 1.02 22.12
N VAL A 193 -5.83 1.03 22.93
CA VAL A 193 -7.22 0.88 22.47
C VAL A 193 -7.82 2.28 22.36
N GLN A 194 -8.29 2.65 21.15
CA GLN A 194 -8.98 3.92 20.93
C GLN A 194 -10.48 3.72 21.13
N ALA A 195 -11.05 4.39 22.14
CA ALA A 195 -12.47 4.28 22.49
C ALA A 195 -13.37 5.33 21.81
N GLY A 196 -12.78 6.37 21.19
CA GLY A 196 -13.54 7.41 20.47
C GLY A 196 -12.62 8.45 19.84
N ALA A 197 -13.17 9.25 18.91
CA ALA A 197 -12.52 10.42 18.31
C ALA A 197 -13.55 11.56 18.22
N PHE A 198 -13.18 12.77 18.70
CA PHE A 198 -14.06 13.92 18.80
C PHE A 198 -13.37 15.16 18.21
N SER A 199 -14.09 15.95 17.45
CA SER A 199 -13.63 17.24 16.93
C SER A 199 -13.74 18.35 17.98
N ASP A 200 -14.59 18.18 18.99
CA ASP A 200 -14.81 19.11 20.09
C ASP A 200 -14.20 18.57 21.38
N LYS A 201 -13.38 19.42 22.05
CA LYS A 201 -12.67 19.07 23.29
C LYS A 201 -13.63 18.71 24.43
N LYS A 202 -14.73 19.46 24.58
CA LYS A 202 -15.70 19.27 25.66
C LYS A 202 -16.43 17.93 25.54
N ASN A 203 -16.71 17.51 24.29
CA ASN A 203 -17.30 16.21 24.01
C ASN A 203 -16.32 15.06 24.35
N ALA A 204 -15.03 15.22 24.05
CA ALA A 204 -14.00 14.27 24.44
C ALA A 204 -13.88 14.15 25.97
N GLU A 205 -13.88 15.28 26.69
CA GLU A 205 -13.81 15.33 28.16
C GLU A 205 -15.05 14.68 28.80
N ASN A 206 -16.24 14.93 28.26
CA ASN A 206 -17.46 14.31 28.74
C ASN A 206 -17.45 12.77 28.52
N TYR A 207 -16.93 12.33 27.41
CA TYR A 207 -16.79 10.90 27.12
C TYR A 207 -15.74 10.24 28.01
N LEU A 208 -14.62 10.92 28.27
CA LEU A 208 -13.59 10.46 29.22
C LEU A 208 -14.17 10.21 30.61
N LYS A 209 -14.99 11.16 31.14
CA LYS A 209 -15.67 10.98 32.44
C LYS A 209 -16.57 9.75 32.46
N LYS A 210 -17.30 9.47 31.36
CA LYS A 210 -18.13 8.25 31.25
C LYS A 210 -17.27 6.99 31.29
N LEU A 211 -16.15 6.96 30.59
CA LEU A 211 -15.23 5.82 30.62
C LEU A 211 -14.65 5.59 32.03
N GLN A 212 -14.21 6.67 32.69
CA GLN A 212 -13.66 6.58 34.04
C GLN A 212 -14.71 6.10 35.05
N SER A 213 -15.97 6.54 34.92
CA SER A 213 -17.10 6.08 35.74
C SER A 213 -17.48 4.61 35.46
N ALA A 214 -17.20 4.13 34.23
CA ALA A 214 -17.40 2.74 33.84
C ALA A 214 -16.22 1.82 34.23
N GLY A 215 -15.25 2.33 35.00
CA GLY A 215 -14.15 1.53 35.56
C GLY A 215 -12.83 1.66 34.80
N PHE A 216 -12.76 2.39 33.70
CA PHE A 216 -11.50 2.62 32.93
C PHE A 216 -10.74 3.81 33.52
N LYS A 217 -10.24 3.66 34.75
CA LYS A 217 -9.63 4.76 35.52
C LYS A 217 -8.42 5.39 34.88
N ASP A 218 -7.67 4.62 34.06
CA ASP A 218 -6.44 5.04 33.37
C ASP A 218 -6.72 5.63 31.96
N ALA A 219 -7.99 5.81 31.60
CA ALA A 219 -8.34 6.47 30.34
C ALA A 219 -7.90 7.92 30.34
N TYR A 220 -7.37 8.40 29.20
CA TYR A 220 -6.93 9.78 29.02
C TYR A 220 -7.15 10.25 27.58
N ILE A 221 -7.14 11.59 27.38
CA ILE A 221 -7.28 12.21 26.06
C ILE A 221 -5.90 12.42 25.45
N VAL A 222 -5.74 12.00 24.19
CA VAL A 222 -4.58 12.33 23.36
C VAL A 222 -5.04 13.30 22.27
N LYS A 223 -4.39 14.45 22.16
CA LYS A 223 -4.61 15.37 21.05
C LYS A 223 -3.91 14.78 19.81
N ALA A 224 -4.65 14.59 18.72
CA ALA A 224 -4.11 14.20 17.41
C ALA A 224 -4.38 15.33 16.41
N ASP A 225 -3.38 15.71 15.65
CA ASP A 225 -3.55 16.61 14.52
C ASP A 225 -4.17 15.84 13.34
N LYS A 226 -5.05 16.51 12.58
CA LYS A 226 -5.74 15.94 11.42
C LYS A 226 -4.82 15.85 10.22
#